data_76cdaa8657171b1829505184250c6793
#
_entry.id   76cdaa8657171b1829505184250c6793
#
_cell.length_a   1.000
_cell.length_b   1.000
_cell.length_c   1.000
_cell.angle_alpha   90.00
_cell.angle_beta   90.00
_cell.angle_gamma   90.00
#
_symmetry.space_group_name_H-M   'P 1'
#
loop_
_entity.id
_entity.type
_entity.pdbx_description
1 polymer ?
#
loop_
_entity_poly.entity_id
_entity_poly.type
_entity_poly.pdbx_seq_one_letter_code
_entity_poly.pdbx_strand_id
1 'polypeptide(L)'
;MVTPSPASVVVIPFPFSDLSGTKLRPAVVLADAGRGDWLMCQVTSNPYSDSNAIRITNQDLQAGELTSAISFARPIKLFTANETIMLKRVAILKDETFKAILSTTIESLRKNMPK
;
A
#
# COMPACT_ATOMS: atom_id res chain seq x y z
N MET A 1 -5.39 -6.32 -18.06
CA MET A 1 -5.04 -5.13 -17.25
C MET A 1 -5.72 -5.23 -15.90
N VAL A 2 -5.00 -4.87 -14.85
CA VAL A 2 -5.54 -4.84 -13.51
C VAL A 2 -6.43 -3.61 -13.35
N THR A 3 -7.61 -3.80 -12.73
CA THR A 3 -8.48 -2.68 -12.38
C THR A 3 -8.36 -2.44 -10.88
N PRO A 4 -7.58 -1.44 -10.45
CA PRO A 4 -7.42 -1.18 -9.03
C PRO A 4 -8.66 -0.50 -8.45
N SER A 5 -8.78 -0.60 -7.13
CA SER A 5 -9.79 0.12 -6.36
C SER A 5 -9.22 0.39 -4.98
N PRO A 6 -9.73 1.42 -4.27
CA PRO A 6 -9.28 1.64 -2.89
C PRO A 6 -9.44 0.37 -2.06
N ALA A 7 -8.49 0.13 -1.17
CA ALA A 7 -8.37 -1.05 -0.31
C ALA A 7 -7.84 -2.30 -1.01
N SER A 8 -7.65 -2.29 -2.33
CA SER A 8 -7.01 -3.44 -2.98
C SER A 8 -5.49 -3.41 -2.72
N VAL A 9 -4.91 -4.61 -2.67
CA VAL A 9 -3.46 -4.79 -2.58
C VAL A 9 -3.02 -5.30 -3.94
N VAL A 10 -2.11 -4.57 -4.58
CA VAL A 10 -1.59 -4.90 -5.90
C VAL A 10 -0.10 -5.15 -5.84
N VAL A 11 0.42 -5.89 -6.81
CA VAL A 11 1.85 -6.15 -6.92
C VAL A 11 2.40 -5.29 -8.05
N ILE A 12 3.45 -4.54 -7.73
CA ILE A 12 4.11 -3.66 -8.69
C ILE A 12 5.62 -3.83 -8.60
N PRO A 13 6.36 -3.47 -9.66
CA PRO A 13 7.82 -3.43 -9.60
C PRO A 13 8.30 -2.16 -8.88
N PHE A 14 9.17 -2.35 -7.89
CA PHE A 14 9.85 -1.24 -7.21
C PHE A 14 11.33 -1.25 -7.57
N PRO A 15 11.94 -0.10 -7.84
CA PRO A 15 13.38 -0.05 -8.03
C PRO A 15 14.08 -0.23 -6.68
N PHE A 16 15.25 -0.88 -6.71
CA PHE A 16 16.13 -0.87 -5.55
C PHE A 16 16.70 0.52 -5.35
N SER A 17 17.08 0.85 -4.11
CA SER A 17 17.63 2.17 -3.81
C SER A 17 18.91 2.48 -4.55
N ASP A 18 19.67 1.46 -4.94
CA ASP A 18 20.89 1.62 -5.74
C ASP A 18 20.62 1.54 -7.25
N LEU A 19 19.38 1.40 -7.66
CA LEU A 19 18.94 1.31 -9.04
C LEU A 19 19.53 0.13 -9.82
N SER A 20 20.07 -0.88 -9.12
CA SER A 20 20.66 -2.06 -9.77
C SER A 20 19.62 -3.01 -10.34
N GLY A 21 18.32 -2.81 -10.03
CA GLY A 21 17.24 -3.64 -10.54
C GLY A 21 15.91 -3.29 -9.92
N THR A 22 14.93 -4.16 -10.15
CA THR A 22 13.59 -4.00 -9.58
C THR A 22 13.20 -5.27 -8.85
N LYS A 23 12.32 -5.14 -7.88
CA LYS A 23 11.75 -6.24 -7.15
C LYS A 23 10.24 -6.04 -7.08
N LEU A 24 9.49 -7.13 -7.24
CA LEU A 24 8.04 -7.07 -7.10
C LEU A 24 7.67 -6.92 -5.63
N ARG A 25 6.82 -5.95 -5.34
CA ARG A 25 6.36 -5.70 -3.98
C ARG A 25 4.88 -5.37 -3.97
N PRO A 26 4.18 -5.72 -2.88
CA PRO A 26 2.78 -5.32 -2.74
C PRO A 26 2.67 -3.86 -2.30
N ALA A 27 1.53 -3.28 -2.65
CA ALA A 27 1.17 -1.93 -2.22
C ALA A 27 -0.33 -1.86 -2.02
N VAL A 28 -0.76 -1.04 -1.06
CA VAL A 28 -2.19 -0.78 -0.84
C VAL A 28 -2.61 0.41 -1.68
N VAL A 29 -3.65 0.24 -2.47
CA VAL A 29 -4.25 1.32 -3.25
C VAL A 29 -5.10 2.18 -2.32
N LEU A 30 -4.81 3.47 -2.24
CA LEU A 30 -5.48 4.38 -1.33
C LEU A 30 -6.52 5.25 -2.03
N ALA A 31 -6.19 5.85 -3.16
CA ALA A 31 -7.06 6.80 -3.82
C ALA A 31 -6.74 6.94 -5.30
N ASP A 32 -7.76 7.27 -6.07
CA ASP A 32 -7.63 7.61 -7.48
C ASP A 32 -6.95 8.96 -7.60
N ALA A 33 -5.86 9.03 -8.35
CA ALA A 33 -5.14 10.27 -8.61
C ALA A 33 -5.40 10.83 -10.02
N GLY A 34 -6.28 10.18 -10.78
CA GLY A 34 -6.67 10.61 -12.12
C GLY A 34 -5.83 9.98 -13.22
N ARG A 35 -6.43 9.82 -14.38
CA ARG A 35 -5.77 9.34 -15.62
C ARG A 35 -5.10 7.97 -15.45
N GLY A 36 -5.69 7.10 -14.63
CA GLY A 36 -5.12 5.78 -14.38
C GLY A 36 -4.01 5.77 -13.35
N ASP A 37 -3.71 6.90 -12.74
CA ASP A 37 -2.75 6.99 -11.63
C ASP A 37 -3.46 6.76 -10.29
N TRP A 38 -2.75 6.11 -9.38
CA TRP A 38 -3.29 5.77 -8.07
C TRP A 38 -2.28 6.10 -6.98
N LEU A 39 -2.78 6.73 -5.91
CA LEU A 39 -1.98 6.96 -4.71
C LEU A 39 -1.96 5.66 -3.93
N MET A 40 -0.77 5.25 -3.52
CA MET A 40 -0.56 3.97 -2.83
C MET A 40 0.41 4.13 -1.68
N CYS A 41 0.42 3.16 -0.77
CA CYS A 41 1.47 3.03 0.22
C CYS A 41 2.14 1.67 0.11
N GLN A 42 3.41 1.63 0.50
CA GLN A 42 4.22 0.42 0.44
C GLN A 42 3.73 -0.61 1.46
N VAL A 43 3.78 -1.88 1.07
CA VAL A 43 3.61 -3.01 2.00
C VAL A 43 4.93 -3.78 2.02
N THR A 44 5.37 -4.16 3.21
CA THR A 44 6.64 -4.86 3.41
C THR A 44 6.48 -5.94 4.45
N SER A 45 7.35 -6.97 4.40
CA SER A 45 7.43 -7.97 5.47
C SER A 45 8.30 -7.50 6.63
N ASN A 46 9.07 -6.41 6.43
CA ASN A 46 9.94 -5.84 7.47
C ASN A 46 9.66 -4.33 7.57
N PRO A 47 9.06 -3.87 8.67
CA PRO A 47 8.68 -2.45 8.79
C PRO A 47 9.86 -1.52 9.12
N TYR A 48 11.07 -2.03 9.35
CA TYR A 48 12.27 -1.23 9.59
C TYR A 48 12.09 -0.19 10.71
N SER A 49 11.45 -0.58 11.81
CA SER A 49 11.18 0.31 12.95
C SER A 49 10.25 1.48 12.62
N ASP A 50 9.45 1.36 11.58
CA ASP A 50 8.44 2.36 11.24
C ASP A 50 7.32 2.31 12.28
N SER A 51 7.23 3.35 13.14
CA SER A 51 6.23 3.41 14.20
C SER A 51 4.80 3.57 13.68
N ASN A 52 4.64 3.95 12.41
CA ASN A 52 3.33 4.10 11.77
C ASN A 52 2.87 2.85 11.03
N ALA A 53 3.71 1.83 10.96
CA ALA A 53 3.39 0.62 10.21
C ALA A 53 2.18 -0.09 10.82
N ILE A 54 1.30 -0.58 9.94
CA ILE A 54 0.10 -1.29 10.35
C ILE A 54 0.23 -2.74 9.92
N ARG A 55 0.17 -3.65 10.88
CA ARG A 55 0.29 -5.08 10.62
C ARG A 55 -0.93 -5.60 9.86
N ILE A 56 -0.67 -6.41 8.86
CA ILE A 56 -1.70 -7.08 8.06
C ILE A 56 -1.45 -8.57 8.07
N THR A 57 -2.47 -9.33 8.46
CA THR A 57 -2.48 -10.79 8.36
C THR A 57 -3.64 -11.19 7.46
N ASN A 58 -3.77 -12.48 7.16
CA ASN A 58 -4.87 -12.96 6.33
C ASN A 58 -6.23 -12.68 6.96
N GLN A 59 -6.29 -12.50 8.28
CA GLN A 59 -7.53 -12.15 8.97
C GLN A 59 -7.99 -10.73 8.66
N ASP A 60 -7.11 -9.89 8.16
CA ASP A 60 -7.42 -8.51 7.79
C ASP A 60 -7.87 -8.37 6.34
N LEU A 61 -7.94 -9.47 5.62
CA LEU A 61 -8.32 -9.49 4.21
C LEU A 61 -9.78 -9.88 4.03
N GLN A 62 -10.47 -9.11 3.19
CA GLN A 62 -11.81 -9.45 2.75
C GLN A 62 -11.76 -10.55 1.69
N ALA A 63 -10.71 -10.55 0.88
CA ALA A 63 -10.51 -11.52 -0.20
C ALA A 63 -9.02 -11.61 -0.52
N GLY A 64 -8.63 -12.76 -1.10
CA GLY A 64 -7.24 -12.99 -1.52
C GLY A 64 -6.34 -13.39 -0.38
N GLU A 65 -5.04 -13.37 -0.65
CA GLU A 65 -4.03 -13.66 0.36
C GLU A 65 -2.71 -12.98 0.00
N LEU A 66 -1.88 -12.78 1.02
CA LEU A 66 -0.53 -12.24 0.84
C LEU A 66 0.48 -13.39 0.93
N THR A 67 1.62 -13.24 0.25
CA THR A 67 2.66 -14.27 0.25
C THR A 67 3.30 -14.43 1.62
N SER A 68 3.39 -13.35 2.41
CA SER A 68 3.92 -13.40 3.76
C SER A 68 2.78 -13.54 4.75
N ALA A 69 2.96 -14.40 5.77
CA ALA A 69 1.95 -14.59 6.81
C ALA A 69 1.66 -13.29 7.56
N ILE A 70 2.68 -12.46 7.74
CA ILE A 70 2.56 -11.14 8.36
C ILE A 70 3.22 -10.13 7.43
N SER A 71 2.47 -9.09 7.11
CA SER A 71 2.95 -7.96 6.32
C SER A 71 2.63 -6.67 7.05
N PHE A 72 3.23 -5.57 6.62
CA PHE A 72 3.02 -4.26 7.22
C PHE A 72 2.78 -3.24 6.14
N ALA A 73 1.67 -2.52 6.22
CA ALA A 73 1.46 -1.33 5.42
C ALA A 73 2.21 -0.16 6.06
N ARG A 74 2.83 0.66 5.24
CA ARG A 74 3.53 1.85 5.71
C ARG A 74 2.78 3.09 5.24
N PRO A 75 1.84 3.61 6.06
CA PRO A 75 0.88 4.63 5.62
C PRO A 75 1.50 5.93 5.14
N ILE A 76 2.73 6.25 5.55
CA ILE A 76 3.40 7.46 5.08
C ILE A 76 4.53 7.18 4.11
N LYS A 77 4.72 5.94 3.70
CA LYS A 77 5.59 5.60 2.58
C LYS A 77 4.74 5.61 1.31
N LEU A 78 4.41 6.82 0.88
CA LEU A 78 3.44 7.06 -0.19
C LEU A 78 4.14 7.22 -1.54
N PHE A 79 3.44 6.80 -2.57
CA PHE A 79 3.90 7.01 -3.94
C PHE A 79 2.68 6.93 -4.88
N THR A 80 2.86 7.40 -6.10
CA THR A 80 1.84 7.34 -7.13
C THR A 80 2.36 6.52 -8.29
N ALA A 81 1.52 5.63 -8.82
CA ALA A 81 1.88 4.81 -9.97
C ALA A 81 0.66 4.62 -10.86
N ASN A 82 0.92 4.40 -12.15
CA ASN A 82 -0.13 4.17 -13.12
C ASN A 82 -0.56 2.70 -13.09
N GLU A 83 -1.82 2.43 -13.32
CA GLU A 83 -2.35 1.08 -13.31
C GLU A 83 -1.72 0.16 -14.35
N THR A 84 -1.08 0.73 -15.39
CA THR A 84 -0.41 -0.05 -16.42
C THR A 84 0.80 -0.83 -15.89
N ILE A 85 1.40 -0.40 -14.77
CA ILE A 85 2.54 -1.13 -14.19
C ILE A 85 2.12 -2.12 -13.11
N MET A 86 0.84 -2.16 -12.76
CA MET A 86 0.33 -3.12 -11.79
C MET A 86 0.20 -4.49 -12.45
N LEU A 87 0.85 -5.50 -11.85
CA LEU A 87 0.89 -6.84 -12.43
C LEU A 87 -0.35 -7.67 -12.08
N LYS A 88 -0.83 -7.54 -10.83
CA LYS A 88 -2.02 -8.24 -10.39
C LYS A 88 -2.53 -7.66 -9.08
N ARG A 89 -3.83 -7.86 -8.83
CA ARG A 89 -4.42 -7.62 -7.53
C ARG A 89 -4.40 -8.94 -6.75
N VAL A 90 -3.82 -8.94 -5.56
CA VAL A 90 -3.65 -10.17 -4.78
C VAL A 90 -4.61 -10.26 -3.61
N ALA A 91 -5.14 -9.14 -3.14
CA ALA A 91 -6.01 -9.12 -1.97
C ALA A 91 -6.85 -7.85 -1.94
N ILE A 92 -7.88 -7.87 -1.09
CA ILE A 92 -8.68 -6.71 -0.75
C ILE A 92 -8.72 -6.66 0.77
N LEU A 93 -8.40 -5.50 1.34
CA LEU A 93 -8.42 -5.31 2.79
C LEU A 93 -9.85 -5.16 3.30
N LYS A 94 -10.09 -5.60 4.54
CA LYS A 94 -11.33 -5.28 5.24
C LYS A 94 -11.40 -3.78 5.51
N ASP A 95 -12.62 -3.27 5.63
CA ASP A 95 -12.85 -1.83 5.80
C ASP A 95 -12.12 -1.28 7.02
N GLU A 96 -12.14 -1.99 8.15
CA GLU A 96 -11.51 -1.50 9.38
C GLU A 96 -9.99 -1.38 9.24
N THR A 97 -9.36 -2.31 8.54
CA THR A 97 -7.91 -2.24 8.30
C THR A 97 -7.58 -1.10 7.36
N PHE A 98 -8.35 -0.95 6.29
CA PHE A 98 -8.15 0.15 5.34
C PHE A 98 -8.37 1.49 6.02
N LYS A 99 -9.40 1.61 6.86
CA LYS A 99 -9.68 2.82 7.62
C LYS A 99 -8.50 3.18 8.53
N ALA A 100 -7.89 2.19 9.19
CA ALA A 100 -6.72 2.43 10.04
C ALA A 100 -5.56 3.00 9.24
N ILE A 101 -5.32 2.48 8.03
CA ILE A 101 -4.26 2.98 7.16
C ILE A 101 -4.54 4.43 6.76
N LEU A 102 -5.75 4.73 6.30
CA LEU A 102 -6.13 6.09 5.90
C LEU A 102 -6.03 7.05 7.08
N SER A 103 -6.51 6.65 8.25
CA SER A 103 -6.49 7.50 9.44
C SER A 103 -5.06 7.85 9.84
N THR A 104 -4.15 6.88 9.79
CA THR A 104 -2.75 7.12 10.11
C THR A 104 -2.11 8.08 9.10
N THR A 105 -2.41 7.90 7.82
CA THR A 105 -1.92 8.78 6.77
C THR A 105 -2.42 10.22 6.98
N ILE A 106 -3.71 10.37 7.21
CA ILE A 106 -4.35 11.68 7.41
C ILE A 106 -3.76 12.39 8.64
N GLU A 107 -3.65 11.68 9.76
CA GLU A 107 -3.12 12.27 10.99
C GLU A 107 -1.65 12.66 10.85
N SER A 108 -0.86 11.86 10.14
CA SER A 108 0.54 12.19 9.89
C SER A 108 0.69 13.48 9.10
N LEU A 109 -0.20 13.70 8.13
CA LEU A 109 -0.21 14.94 7.36
C LEU A 109 -0.77 16.11 8.16
N ARG A 110 -1.82 15.86 8.94
CA ARG A 110 -2.49 16.89 9.74
C ARG A 110 -1.54 17.54 10.75
N LYS A 111 -0.63 16.77 11.33
CA LYS A 111 0.35 17.28 12.30
C LYS A 111 1.21 18.41 11.74
N ASN A 112 1.36 18.47 10.44
CA ASN A 112 2.21 19.47 9.78
C ASN A 112 1.41 20.61 9.16
N MET A 113 0.09 20.64 9.38
CA MET A 113 -0.75 21.69 8.82
C MET A 113 -0.46 22.99 9.53
N PRO A 114 -0.22 24.11 8.80
CA PRO A 114 -0.04 25.42 9.41
C PRO A 114 -1.30 25.85 10.18
N LYS A 115 -1.08 26.58 11.24
CA LYS A 115 -2.18 27.15 12.03
C LYS A 115 -2.84 28.31 11.31
#